data_efff17b600ef03b92ac3160c46223412
#
_entry.id   efff17b600ef03b92ac3160c46223412
#
_cell.length_a   1.000
_cell.length_b   1.000
_cell.length_c   1.000
_cell.angle_alpha   90.00
_cell.angle_beta   90.00
_cell.angle_gamma   90.00
#
_symmetry.space_group_name_H-M   'P 1'
#
loop_
_entity.id
_entity.type
_entity.pdbx_description
1 polymer ?
#
loop_
_entity_poly.entity_id
_entity_poly.type
_entity_poly.pdbx_seq_one_letter_code
_entity_poly.pdbx_strand_id
1 'polypeptide(L)'
;MTSRRDLIKAGAMVAMAGTLPSSVTFAEPTSEQPKSGAGTFWPDGARMVISVSMQMEGGAQPTSGAESPMPKIDPKYPDLPASKWYDYGYKEGLPRLLDVFERRKIKVTSHMVGAAVDLHPALAKEIVQRGHEATGHGQTWTAQFSMTPEEERVSYQQSIESIERATGTRPVGFNAFWLRGTPHTLEILQSLGFIYHIDDVSRDEPFLINVRDKPFAVVPYTLHMNDIVDYETRYFSTAMYADDLKAEFDALYAEAGTRRRMMSVSAHDRIAGRPSRAKVLERFITYAQSHPGVAFMRKDEIARFALESPLTVREGT
;
A
#
# COMPACT_ATOMS: atom_id res chain seq x y z
N MET A 1 3.51 -18.11 -64.45
CA MET A 1 2.69 -18.82 -63.46
C MET A 1 3.50 -19.99 -62.96
N THR A 2 4.31 -19.80 -61.97
CA THR A 2 5.14 -20.83 -61.34
C THR A 2 4.61 -21.06 -59.91
N SER A 3 4.26 -22.31 -59.69
CA SER A 3 3.57 -22.82 -58.51
C SER A 3 4.44 -22.79 -57.26
N ARG A 4 3.83 -22.48 -56.12
CA ARG A 4 4.42 -22.39 -54.76
C ARG A 4 4.85 -23.72 -54.14
N ARG A 5 5.15 -24.76 -54.96
CA ARG A 5 5.41 -26.12 -54.47
C ARG A 5 6.87 -26.62 -54.60
N ASP A 6 7.79 -25.82 -55.12
CA ASP A 6 9.15 -26.32 -55.43
C ASP A 6 10.28 -25.69 -54.56
N LEU A 7 10.01 -25.31 -53.32
CA LEU A 7 11.02 -24.72 -52.40
C LEU A 7 11.15 -25.49 -51.09
N ILE A 8 11.09 -26.81 -51.12
CA ILE A 8 11.43 -27.66 -49.97
C ILE A 8 12.34 -28.80 -50.46
N LYS A 9 13.63 -28.55 -50.60
CA LYS A 9 14.72 -29.56 -50.55
C LYS A 9 16.06 -28.82 -50.57
N ALA A 10 16.71 -28.80 -49.45
CA ALA A 10 18.13 -28.77 -49.14
C ALA A 10 18.44 -27.81 -47.98
N GLY A 11 18.41 -28.33 -46.78
CA GLY A 11 18.95 -27.68 -45.59
C GLY A 11 19.55 -28.79 -44.71
N ALA A 12 20.84 -29.00 -44.80
CA ALA A 12 21.58 -29.94 -43.99
C ALA A 12 21.45 -29.56 -42.50
N MET A 13 21.04 -30.53 -41.69
CA MET A 13 20.98 -30.43 -40.24
C MET A 13 22.41 -30.52 -39.69
N VAL A 14 23.00 -29.40 -39.31
CA VAL A 14 24.18 -29.36 -38.44
C VAL A 14 23.67 -29.42 -37.00
N ALA A 15 23.79 -30.56 -36.37
CA ALA A 15 23.54 -30.72 -34.95
C ALA A 15 24.69 -30.05 -34.17
N MET A 16 24.50 -28.83 -33.73
CA MET A 16 25.32 -28.25 -32.66
C MET A 16 24.84 -28.82 -31.33
N ALA A 17 25.65 -29.63 -30.70
CA ALA A 17 25.50 -30.02 -29.31
C ALA A 17 25.82 -28.79 -28.43
N GLY A 18 24.80 -28.00 -28.16
CA GLY A 18 24.85 -26.95 -27.14
C GLY A 18 24.78 -27.61 -25.78
N THR A 19 25.84 -27.50 -25.00
CA THR A 19 25.82 -27.78 -23.57
C THR A 19 24.82 -26.83 -22.90
N LEU A 20 23.72 -27.36 -22.37
CA LEU A 20 22.80 -26.63 -21.51
C LEU A 20 23.57 -26.10 -20.30
N PRO A 21 23.40 -24.82 -19.92
CA PRO A 21 23.97 -24.32 -18.68
C PRO A 21 23.40 -25.10 -17.50
N SER A 22 24.28 -25.50 -16.60
CA SER A 22 23.95 -26.17 -15.35
C SER A 22 22.83 -25.46 -14.63
N SER A 23 21.76 -26.20 -14.29
CA SER A 23 20.69 -25.73 -13.42
C SER A 23 21.29 -25.16 -12.13
N VAL A 24 21.08 -23.92 -11.87
CA VAL A 24 21.37 -23.30 -10.57
C VAL A 24 20.42 -23.93 -9.57
N THR A 25 20.91 -24.93 -8.85
CA THR A 25 20.21 -25.51 -7.72
C THR A 25 20.33 -24.53 -6.57
N PHE A 26 19.26 -23.79 -6.27
CA PHE A 26 19.17 -23.10 -4.99
C PHE A 26 19.07 -24.18 -3.91
N ALA A 27 20.05 -24.22 -3.00
CA ALA A 27 19.99 -25.07 -1.83
C ALA A 27 18.75 -24.67 -1.02
N GLU A 28 17.87 -25.64 -0.73
CA GLU A 28 16.79 -25.42 0.22
C GLU A 28 17.40 -25.00 1.57
N PRO A 29 16.90 -23.95 2.22
CA PRO A 29 17.38 -23.58 3.53
C PRO A 29 17.07 -24.73 4.50
N THR A 30 18.12 -25.30 5.08
CA THR A 30 17.99 -26.23 6.20
C THR A 30 17.18 -25.55 7.29
N SER A 31 16.06 -26.16 7.69
CA SER A 31 15.18 -25.70 8.74
C SER A 31 15.86 -25.84 10.11
N GLU A 32 16.81 -24.96 10.43
CA GLU A 32 17.14 -24.73 11.83
C GLU A 32 16.03 -23.85 12.41
N GLN A 33 15.21 -24.44 13.28
CA GLN A 33 14.25 -23.69 14.09
C GLN A 33 15.03 -22.65 14.90
N PRO A 34 14.67 -21.36 14.84
CA PRO A 34 15.36 -20.34 15.60
C PRO A 34 15.19 -20.62 17.09
N LYS A 35 16.29 -20.62 17.81
CA LYS A 35 16.33 -20.74 19.26
C LYS A 35 15.41 -19.68 19.87
N SER A 36 14.48 -20.09 20.74
CA SER A 36 13.59 -19.23 21.50
C SER A 36 14.42 -18.15 22.23
N GLY A 37 14.21 -16.88 21.90
CA GLY A 37 14.86 -15.76 22.56
C GLY A 37 15.42 -14.65 21.70
N ALA A 38 15.59 -14.84 20.39
CA ALA A 38 16.05 -13.81 19.46
C ALA A 38 14.87 -13.20 18.71
N GLY A 39 14.67 -11.88 18.83
CA GLY A 39 13.91 -11.10 17.87
C GLY A 39 12.44 -10.87 18.13
N THR A 40 12.08 -10.45 19.35
CA THR A 40 10.75 -9.84 19.59
C THR A 40 10.93 -8.32 19.61
N PHE A 41 10.88 -7.70 18.42
CA PHE A 41 11.09 -6.26 18.26
C PHE A 41 9.80 -5.44 18.31
N TRP A 42 8.65 -6.10 18.48
CA TRP A 42 7.33 -5.53 18.41
C TRP A 42 6.54 -5.78 19.70
N PRO A 43 5.43 -5.06 19.93
CA PRO A 43 4.55 -5.32 21.07
C PRO A 43 4.11 -6.79 21.13
N ASP A 44 3.78 -7.24 22.33
CA ASP A 44 3.29 -8.60 22.63
C ASP A 44 4.18 -9.74 22.13
N GLY A 45 5.47 -9.44 21.93
CA GLY A 45 6.45 -10.43 21.48
C GLY A 45 6.32 -10.78 19.99
N ALA A 46 5.66 -9.97 19.18
CA ALA A 46 5.58 -10.23 17.76
C ALA A 46 6.95 -10.13 17.09
N ARG A 47 7.17 -11.04 16.13
CA ARG A 47 8.40 -11.12 15.34
C ARG A 47 8.40 -10.14 14.18
N MET A 48 7.27 -10.06 13.47
CA MET A 48 7.07 -9.23 12.29
C MET A 48 5.69 -8.60 12.30
N VAL A 49 5.58 -7.38 11.80
CA VAL A 49 4.30 -6.69 11.65
C VAL A 49 3.96 -6.50 10.18
N ILE A 50 2.69 -6.73 9.86
CA ILE A 50 2.10 -6.38 8.57
C ILE A 50 1.08 -5.27 8.79
N SER A 51 1.15 -4.22 7.96
CA SER A 51 0.15 -3.17 7.91
C SER A 51 -0.51 -3.15 6.54
N VAL A 52 -1.84 -3.08 6.50
CA VAL A 52 -2.57 -2.92 5.24
C VAL A 52 -3.04 -1.47 5.12
N SER A 53 -2.69 -0.83 4.00
CA SER A 53 -3.17 0.49 3.60
C SER A 53 -4.38 0.33 2.69
N MET A 54 -5.57 0.62 3.18
CA MET A 54 -6.79 0.65 2.38
C MET A 54 -7.04 2.07 1.88
N GLN A 55 -7.12 2.27 0.57
CA GLN A 55 -7.32 3.59 -0.02
C GLN A 55 -8.81 3.85 -0.27
N MET A 56 -9.35 4.93 0.30
CA MET A 56 -10.71 5.43 0.06
C MET A 56 -10.65 6.67 -0.81
N GLU A 57 -10.72 6.48 -2.12
CA GLU A 57 -10.48 7.53 -3.12
C GLU A 57 -11.66 7.74 -4.07
N GLY A 58 -12.52 6.76 -4.20
CA GLY A 58 -13.63 6.78 -5.14
C GLY A 58 -14.57 7.96 -4.91
N GLY A 59 -14.74 8.80 -5.94
CA GLY A 59 -15.54 10.03 -5.90
C GLY A 59 -14.72 11.32 -5.77
N ALA A 60 -13.44 11.23 -5.40
CA ALA A 60 -12.56 12.40 -5.24
C ALA A 60 -11.74 12.74 -6.49
N GLN A 61 -11.76 11.88 -7.51
CA GLN A 61 -11.04 12.09 -8.75
C GLN A 61 -11.57 13.28 -9.55
N PRO A 62 -10.72 13.92 -10.39
CA PRO A 62 -11.16 14.92 -11.35
C PRO A 62 -12.23 14.37 -12.30
N THR A 63 -13.18 15.21 -12.73
CA THR A 63 -14.22 14.83 -13.70
C THR A 63 -13.68 14.56 -15.08
N SER A 64 -12.48 15.06 -15.37
CA SER A 64 -11.74 14.87 -16.62
C SER A 64 -10.26 14.70 -16.35
N GLY A 65 -9.59 13.87 -17.15
CA GLY A 65 -8.15 13.62 -17.02
C GLY A 65 -7.72 12.79 -15.82
N ALA A 66 -8.66 12.19 -15.08
CA ALA A 66 -8.33 11.26 -14.00
C ALA A 66 -7.57 10.04 -14.54
N GLU A 67 -6.59 9.58 -13.79
CA GLU A 67 -5.86 8.36 -14.14
C GLU A 67 -6.80 7.14 -14.11
N SER A 68 -6.77 6.36 -15.18
CA SER A 68 -7.60 5.16 -15.30
C SER A 68 -6.95 4.17 -16.28
N PRO A 69 -7.36 2.88 -16.28
CA PRO A 69 -6.89 1.91 -17.27
C PRO A 69 -7.46 2.16 -18.68
N MET A 70 -8.31 3.17 -18.85
CA MET A 70 -8.88 3.52 -20.15
C MET A 70 -7.84 4.31 -20.98
N PRO A 71 -7.86 4.18 -22.33
CA PRO A 71 -7.07 5.05 -23.20
C PRO A 71 -7.39 6.53 -22.93
N LYS A 72 -6.37 7.36 -22.86
CA LYS A 72 -6.55 8.81 -22.63
C LYS A 72 -7.38 9.43 -23.76
N ILE A 73 -8.31 10.31 -23.39
CA ILE A 73 -9.09 11.13 -24.31
C ILE A 73 -8.73 12.60 -24.13
N ASP A 74 -9.18 13.46 -25.07
CA ASP A 74 -9.02 14.91 -24.94
C ASP A 74 -9.71 15.41 -23.65
N PRO A 75 -8.99 16.10 -22.75
CA PRO A 75 -9.52 16.53 -21.45
C PRO A 75 -10.74 17.44 -21.50
N LYS A 76 -11.08 18.02 -22.67
CA LYS A 76 -12.31 18.80 -22.83
C LYS A 76 -13.59 17.95 -22.78
N TYR A 77 -13.47 16.62 -22.92
CA TYR A 77 -14.59 15.70 -22.79
C TYR A 77 -14.61 15.01 -21.43
N PRO A 78 -15.79 14.80 -20.80
CA PRO A 78 -15.88 14.01 -19.58
C PRO A 78 -15.58 12.53 -19.88
N ASP A 79 -14.67 11.95 -19.08
CA ASP A 79 -14.33 10.53 -19.19
C ASP A 79 -15.29 9.70 -18.34
N LEU A 80 -16.45 9.37 -18.89
CA LEU A 80 -17.49 8.62 -18.20
C LEU A 80 -17.04 7.20 -17.77
N PRO A 81 -16.31 6.42 -18.60
CA PRO A 81 -15.79 5.13 -18.17
C PRO A 81 -14.81 5.24 -16.99
N ALA A 82 -13.91 6.22 -17.02
CA ALA A 82 -12.98 6.44 -15.91
C ALA A 82 -13.73 6.76 -14.62
N SER A 83 -14.73 7.65 -14.66
CA SER A 83 -15.59 7.96 -13.51
C SER A 83 -16.25 6.69 -12.95
N LYS A 84 -16.79 5.82 -13.80
CA LYS A 84 -17.43 4.56 -13.37
C LYS A 84 -16.45 3.54 -12.81
N TRP A 85 -15.20 3.59 -13.23
CA TRP A 85 -14.14 2.78 -12.65
C TRP A 85 -13.85 3.19 -11.21
N TYR A 86 -13.84 4.49 -10.90
CA TYR A 86 -13.74 5.00 -9.52
C TYR A 86 -14.98 4.67 -8.68
N ASP A 87 -16.20 4.82 -9.27
CA ASP A 87 -17.46 4.49 -8.59
C ASP A 87 -17.46 3.05 -8.03
N TYR A 88 -16.78 2.12 -8.69
CA TYR A 88 -16.68 0.75 -8.23
C TYR A 88 -16.09 0.65 -6.83
N GLY A 89 -15.15 1.54 -6.49
CA GLY A 89 -14.46 1.56 -5.20
C GLY A 89 -15.44 1.61 -4.03
N TYR A 90 -16.27 2.63 -3.99
CA TYR A 90 -17.22 2.81 -2.88
C TYR A 90 -18.47 1.94 -2.99
N LYS A 91 -18.87 1.51 -4.21
CA LYS A 91 -20.07 0.68 -4.39
C LYS A 91 -19.84 -0.80 -4.07
N GLU A 92 -18.70 -1.33 -4.46
CA GLU A 92 -18.42 -2.76 -4.40
C GLU A 92 -17.09 -3.07 -3.67
N GLY A 93 -16.06 -2.26 -3.94
CA GLY A 93 -14.70 -2.57 -3.54
C GLY A 93 -14.49 -2.45 -2.04
N LEU A 94 -14.76 -1.29 -1.46
CA LEU A 94 -14.61 -1.08 0.00
C LEU A 94 -15.49 -2.03 0.81
N PRO A 95 -16.79 -2.21 0.54
CA PRO A 95 -17.59 -3.20 1.27
C PRO A 95 -16.96 -4.60 1.25
N ARG A 96 -16.48 -5.04 0.09
CA ARG A 96 -15.84 -6.36 -0.04
C ARG A 96 -14.52 -6.47 0.75
N LEU A 97 -13.69 -5.43 0.72
CA LEU A 97 -12.44 -5.39 1.49
C LEU A 97 -12.72 -5.41 3.00
N LEU A 98 -13.67 -4.63 3.47
CA LEU A 98 -14.09 -4.62 4.88
C LEU A 98 -14.55 -6.00 5.35
N ASP A 99 -15.31 -6.72 4.53
CA ASP A 99 -15.74 -8.08 4.83
C ASP A 99 -14.56 -9.08 4.86
N VAL A 100 -13.55 -8.89 4.00
CA VAL A 100 -12.31 -9.67 4.04
C VAL A 100 -11.59 -9.44 5.38
N PHE A 101 -11.38 -8.18 5.76
CA PHE A 101 -10.66 -7.84 7.00
C PHE A 101 -11.40 -8.32 8.25
N GLU A 102 -12.73 -8.26 8.25
CA GLU A 102 -13.55 -8.78 9.35
C GLU A 102 -13.43 -10.31 9.46
N ARG A 103 -13.57 -11.05 8.35
CA ARG A 103 -13.38 -12.50 8.33
C ARG A 103 -12.00 -12.92 8.80
N ARG A 104 -10.97 -12.14 8.47
CA ARG A 104 -9.58 -12.40 8.88
C ARG A 104 -9.24 -11.80 10.25
N LYS A 105 -10.16 -11.08 10.88
CA LYS A 105 -9.99 -10.45 12.21
C LYS A 105 -8.77 -9.52 12.28
N ILE A 106 -8.50 -8.79 11.20
CA ILE A 106 -7.44 -7.78 11.16
C ILE A 106 -8.03 -6.38 11.13
N LYS A 107 -7.27 -5.42 11.64
CA LYS A 107 -7.56 -4.00 11.51
C LYS A 107 -6.53 -3.35 10.60
N VAL A 108 -6.98 -2.39 9.80
CA VAL A 108 -6.18 -1.76 8.74
C VAL A 108 -6.23 -0.24 8.88
N THR A 109 -5.34 0.45 8.19
CA THR A 109 -5.35 1.90 8.06
C THR A 109 -6.04 2.29 6.77
N SER A 110 -7.09 3.12 6.85
CA SER A 110 -7.76 3.68 5.68
C SER A 110 -7.25 5.08 5.40
N HIS A 111 -6.57 5.26 4.27
CA HIS A 111 -6.18 6.57 3.75
C HIS A 111 -7.38 7.17 3.00
N MET A 112 -7.91 8.26 3.53
CA MET A 112 -9.15 8.86 3.08
C MET A 112 -8.90 10.20 2.40
N VAL A 113 -9.31 10.33 1.15
CA VAL A 113 -9.39 11.63 0.48
C VAL A 113 -10.63 12.36 0.98
N GLY A 114 -10.48 13.60 1.48
CA GLY A 114 -11.55 14.34 2.12
C GLY A 114 -12.82 14.48 1.27
N ALA A 115 -12.66 14.75 -0.04
CA ALA A 115 -13.79 14.84 -0.96
C ALA A 115 -14.54 13.49 -1.12
N ALA A 116 -13.86 12.35 -1.05
CA ALA A 116 -14.51 11.04 -1.05
C ALA A 116 -15.30 10.81 0.25
N VAL A 117 -14.76 11.27 1.38
CA VAL A 117 -15.46 11.23 2.68
C VAL A 117 -16.72 12.10 2.67
N ASP A 118 -16.63 13.30 2.11
CA ASP A 118 -17.77 14.21 2.00
C ASP A 118 -18.90 13.64 1.14
N LEU A 119 -18.56 12.91 0.09
CA LEU A 119 -19.53 12.23 -0.78
C LEU A 119 -20.10 10.96 -0.13
N HIS A 120 -19.32 10.25 0.68
CA HIS A 120 -19.68 8.95 1.25
C HIS A 120 -19.43 8.88 2.77
N PRO A 121 -20.00 9.82 3.58
CA PRO A 121 -19.70 9.91 5.01
C PRO A 121 -20.13 8.67 5.81
N ALA A 122 -21.20 7.99 5.37
CA ALA A 122 -21.65 6.77 6.03
C ALA A 122 -20.62 5.64 5.90
N LEU A 123 -19.95 5.52 4.74
CA LEU A 123 -18.92 4.52 4.51
C LEU A 123 -17.65 4.83 5.31
N ALA A 124 -17.23 6.10 5.37
CA ALA A 124 -16.11 6.52 6.22
C ALA A 124 -16.37 6.22 7.70
N LYS A 125 -17.59 6.49 8.17
CA LYS A 125 -18.03 6.16 9.52
C LYS A 125 -18.01 4.66 9.80
N GLU A 126 -18.50 3.84 8.86
CA GLU A 126 -18.50 2.39 8.96
C GLU A 126 -17.09 1.81 9.09
N ILE A 127 -16.12 2.32 8.31
CA ILE A 127 -14.71 1.93 8.38
C ILE A 127 -14.20 2.09 9.83
N VAL A 128 -14.43 3.24 10.45
CA VAL A 128 -13.99 3.51 11.82
C VAL A 128 -14.77 2.67 12.83
N GLN A 129 -16.09 2.52 12.65
CA GLN A 129 -16.91 1.67 13.53
C GLN A 129 -16.49 0.20 13.52
N ARG A 130 -15.95 -0.29 12.40
CA ARG A 130 -15.35 -1.63 12.31
C ARG A 130 -13.94 -1.70 12.94
N GLY A 131 -13.43 -0.59 13.52
CA GLY A 131 -12.16 -0.51 14.26
C GLY A 131 -10.94 -0.26 13.39
N HIS A 132 -11.11 0.11 12.13
CA HIS A 132 -10.02 0.54 11.26
C HIS A 132 -9.62 1.99 11.56
N GLU A 133 -8.38 2.35 11.26
CA GLU A 133 -7.89 3.71 11.38
C GLU A 133 -8.38 4.56 10.20
N ALA A 134 -8.81 5.79 10.47
CA ALA A 134 -8.97 6.83 9.47
C ALA A 134 -7.73 7.74 9.46
N THR A 135 -7.08 7.89 8.30
CA THR A 135 -5.92 8.76 8.14
C THR A 135 -6.05 9.65 6.90
N GLY A 136 -5.30 10.76 6.85
CA GLY A 136 -5.44 11.79 5.81
C GLY A 136 -4.77 11.38 4.50
N HIS A 137 -5.39 11.81 3.38
CA HIS A 137 -4.84 11.67 2.03
C HIS A 137 -5.06 12.93 1.17
N GLY A 138 -5.09 14.10 1.82
CA GLY A 138 -5.45 15.38 1.21
C GLY A 138 -6.96 15.56 1.02
N GLN A 139 -7.40 16.76 0.60
CA GLN A 139 -8.81 17.07 0.39
C GLN A 139 -9.31 16.54 -0.96
N THR A 140 -8.49 16.62 -1.99
CA THR A 140 -8.85 16.20 -3.35
C THR A 140 -7.79 15.24 -3.90
N TRP A 141 -8.15 14.46 -4.90
CA TRP A 141 -7.23 13.59 -5.63
C TRP A 141 -6.38 14.43 -6.59
N THR A 142 -5.43 15.18 -6.02
CA THR A 142 -4.54 16.07 -6.77
C THR A 142 -3.12 16.01 -6.21
N ALA A 143 -2.14 16.32 -7.08
CA ALA A 143 -0.74 16.30 -6.72
C ALA A 143 -0.37 17.43 -5.76
N GLN A 144 0.05 17.09 -4.53
CA GLN A 144 0.47 18.07 -3.54
C GLN A 144 1.80 18.73 -3.90
N PHE A 145 2.71 18.04 -4.59
CA PHE A 145 4.05 18.56 -4.92
C PHE A 145 4.06 19.87 -5.71
N SER A 146 2.92 20.27 -6.30
CA SER A 146 2.77 21.54 -7.03
C SER A 146 2.06 22.64 -6.25
N MET A 147 1.65 22.37 -5.00
CA MET A 147 0.95 23.31 -4.14
C MET A 147 1.93 24.30 -3.49
N THR A 148 1.48 25.52 -3.28
CA THR A 148 2.14 26.42 -2.34
C THR A 148 1.95 25.93 -0.90
N PRO A 149 2.81 26.34 0.06
CA PRO A 149 2.65 25.93 1.45
C PRO A 149 1.27 26.25 2.05
N GLU A 150 0.66 27.35 1.61
CA GLU A 150 -0.68 27.73 2.09
C GLU A 150 -1.78 26.84 1.49
N GLU A 151 -1.73 26.58 0.19
CA GLU A 151 -2.67 25.65 -0.46
C GLU A 151 -2.58 24.24 0.13
N GLU A 152 -1.37 23.78 0.39
CA GLU A 152 -1.13 22.47 1.01
C GLU A 152 -1.74 22.44 2.43
N ARG A 153 -1.49 23.46 3.25
CA ARG A 153 -2.07 23.59 4.59
C ARG A 153 -3.59 23.57 4.56
N VAL A 154 -4.20 24.38 3.69
CA VAL A 154 -5.65 24.45 3.54
C VAL A 154 -6.23 23.10 3.13
N SER A 155 -5.60 22.41 2.17
CA SER A 155 -6.01 21.07 1.74
C SER A 155 -6.00 20.08 2.92
N TYR A 156 -4.96 20.09 3.74
CA TYR A 156 -4.86 19.18 4.88
C TYR A 156 -5.87 19.52 5.98
N GLN A 157 -6.10 20.79 6.27
CA GLN A 157 -7.11 21.22 7.23
C GLN A 157 -8.52 20.78 6.80
N GLN A 158 -8.88 21.00 5.55
CA GLN A 158 -10.17 20.57 5.00
C GLN A 158 -10.34 19.06 5.06
N SER A 159 -9.28 18.30 4.74
CA SER A 159 -9.28 16.83 4.84
C SER A 159 -9.53 16.37 6.29
N ILE A 160 -8.84 16.99 7.26
CA ILE A 160 -9.06 16.72 8.69
C ILE A 160 -10.51 16.97 9.07
N GLU A 161 -11.07 18.13 8.70
CA GLU A 161 -12.45 18.51 9.01
C GLU A 161 -13.47 17.55 8.40
N SER A 162 -13.27 17.13 7.15
CA SER A 162 -14.14 16.17 6.47
C SER A 162 -14.14 14.81 7.17
N ILE A 163 -12.95 14.29 7.50
CA ILE A 163 -12.80 13.01 8.19
C ILE A 163 -13.37 13.07 9.60
N GLU A 164 -13.02 14.09 10.38
CA GLU A 164 -13.48 14.24 11.77
C GLU A 164 -15.00 14.42 11.84
N ARG A 165 -15.58 15.21 10.96
CA ARG A 165 -17.03 15.40 10.85
C ARG A 165 -17.77 14.10 10.53
N ALA A 166 -17.26 13.27 9.64
CA ALA A 166 -17.90 12.03 9.21
C ALA A 166 -17.73 10.89 10.23
N THR A 167 -16.55 10.79 10.82
CA THR A 167 -16.14 9.61 11.61
C THR A 167 -16.13 9.86 13.12
N GLY A 168 -16.08 11.11 13.55
CA GLY A 168 -15.84 11.50 14.96
C GLY A 168 -14.38 11.28 15.39
N THR A 169 -13.46 10.96 14.46
CA THR A 169 -12.06 10.68 14.76
C THR A 169 -11.17 11.62 13.97
N ARG A 170 -10.27 12.31 14.67
CA ARG A 170 -9.27 13.16 14.06
C ARG A 170 -8.13 12.29 13.49
N PRO A 171 -7.76 12.43 12.19
CA PRO A 171 -6.65 11.67 11.63
C PRO A 171 -5.32 12.12 12.25
N VAL A 172 -4.44 11.15 12.49
CA VAL A 172 -3.10 11.39 13.05
C VAL A 172 -1.97 10.96 12.12
N GLY A 173 -2.28 10.36 10.99
CA GLY A 173 -1.34 9.92 9.96
C GLY A 173 -1.67 10.50 8.60
N PHE A 174 -0.70 10.49 7.71
CA PHE A 174 -0.81 11.08 6.38
C PHE A 174 -0.14 10.24 5.30
N ASN A 175 -0.74 10.29 4.11
CA ASN A 175 -0.20 9.79 2.86
C ASN A 175 -0.35 10.86 1.77
N ALA A 176 0.75 11.28 1.15
CA ALA A 176 0.70 12.19 0.02
C ALA A 176 0.27 11.47 -1.27
N PHE A 177 -0.35 12.20 -2.19
CA PHE A 177 -0.67 11.71 -3.53
C PHE A 177 0.61 11.20 -4.23
N TRP A 178 0.61 9.93 -4.62
CA TRP A 178 1.80 9.25 -5.16
C TRP A 178 3.05 9.35 -4.28
N LEU A 179 2.89 9.44 -2.95
CA LEU A 179 3.97 9.63 -1.97
C LEU A 179 4.79 10.92 -2.19
N ARG A 180 4.22 11.92 -2.89
CA ARG A 180 4.93 13.12 -3.30
C ARG A 180 4.40 14.35 -2.57
N GLY A 181 5.02 14.65 -1.45
CA GLY A 181 4.82 15.92 -0.75
C GLY A 181 5.67 17.05 -1.34
N THR A 182 5.67 18.18 -0.63
CA THR A 182 6.55 19.34 -0.85
C THR A 182 7.65 19.36 0.21
N PRO A 183 8.68 20.22 0.09
CA PRO A 183 9.65 20.42 1.17
C PRO A 183 9.02 20.93 2.48
N HIS A 184 7.77 21.40 2.46
CA HIS A 184 7.05 21.95 3.60
C HIS A 184 6.07 20.97 4.24
N THR A 185 5.77 19.84 3.57
CA THR A 185 4.75 18.86 3.98
C THR A 185 4.89 18.46 5.44
N LEU A 186 6.08 18.01 5.85
CA LEU A 186 6.29 17.47 7.20
C LEU A 186 6.08 18.52 8.29
N GLU A 187 6.53 19.75 8.08
CA GLU A 187 6.31 20.84 9.03
C GLU A 187 4.83 21.22 9.14
N ILE A 188 4.12 21.23 8.00
CA ILE A 188 2.69 21.49 7.95
C ILE A 188 1.94 20.39 8.71
N LEU A 189 2.21 19.11 8.39
CA LEU A 189 1.58 17.98 9.05
C LEU A 189 1.78 17.99 10.56
N GLN A 190 3.02 18.17 11.02
CA GLN A 190 3.31 18.24 12.45
C GLN A 190 2.59 19.40 13.13
N SER A 191 2.54 20.58 12.48
CA SER A 191 1.83 21.76 13.02
C SER A 191 0.32 21.55 13.12
N LEU A 192 -0.26 20.66 12.32
CA LEU A 192 -1.67 20.27 12.32
C LEU A 192 -1.98 19.10 13.27
N GLY A 193 -0.96 18.57 13.95
CA GLY A 193 -1.11 17.51 14.96
C GLY A 193 -1.01 16.10 14.42
N PHE A 194 -0.56 15.90 13.18
CA PHE A 194 -0.17 14.58 12.70
C PHE A 194 1.08 14.08 13.44
N ILE A 195 1.19 12.79 13.62
CA ILE A 195 2.32 12.14 14.33
C ILE A 195 3.15 11.26 13.42
N TYR A 196 2.65 10.91 12.23
CA TYR A 196 3.38 10.11 11.26
C TYR A 196 2.97 10.38 9.82
N HIS A 197 3.84 9.98 8.89
CA HIS A 197 3.54 9.82 7.46
C HIS A 197 4.07 8.47 6.95
N ILE A 198 3.73 8.13 5.69
CA ILE A 198 4.12 6.86 5.08
C ILE A 198 4.98 7.02 3.83
N ASP A 199 5.26 8.25 3.42
CA ASP A 199 5.75 8.59 2.08
C ASP A 199 7.25 8.34 1.90
N ASP A 200 8.00 8.11 2.99
CA ASP A 200 9.39 7.69 2.92
C ASP A 200 9.46 6.16 2.88
N VAL A 201 10.03 5.64 1.80
CA VAL A 201 10.11 4.22 1.48
C VAL A 201 11.53 3.66 1.65
N SER A 202 12.37 4.34 2.41
CA SER A 202 13.80 4.04 2.51
C SER A 202 14.14 2.88 3.45
N ARG A 203 13.17 2.38 4.24
CA ARG A 203 13.38 1.33 5.24
C ARG A 203 12.25 0.32 5.29
N ASP A 204 12.55 -0.88 5.79
CA ASP A 204 11.59 -1.96 6.06
C ASP A 204 11.20 -2.03 7.54
N GLU A 205 11.35 -0.95 8.27
CA GLU A 205 10.97 -0.79 9.67
C GLU A 205 10.56 0.66 9.96
N PRO A 206 9.71 0.93 10.95
CA PRO A 206 9.39 2.30 11.31
C PRO A 206 10.61 2.99 11.93
N PHE A 207 10.75 4.26 11.66
CA PHE A 207 11.84 5.09 12.18
C PHE A 207 11.35 6.49 12.54
N LEU A 208 12.19 7.26 13.21
CA LEU A 208 11.90 8.63 13.59
C LEU A 208 12.81 9.61 12.85
N ILE A 209 12.23 10.69 12.41
CA ILE A 209 12.91 11.88 11.92
C ILE A 209 12.63 13.06 12.86
N ASN A 210 13.46 14.08 12.82
CA ASN A 210 13.18 15.32 13.53
C ASN A 210 12.54 16.33 12.58
N VAL A 211 11.38 16.83 12.98
CA VAL A 211 10.71 17.94 12.31
C VAL A 211 10.63 19.08 13.31
N ARG A 212 11.33 20.21 13.04
CA ARG A 212 11.43 21.33 13.99
C ARG A 212 11.79 20.88 15.42
N ASP A 213 12.85 20.08 15.53
CA ASP A 213 13.38 19.56 16.80
C ASP A 213 12.43 18.64 17.58
N LYS A 214 11.35 18.17 16.96
CA LYS A 214 10.41 17.21 17.55
C LYS A 214 10.40 15.91 16.75
N PRO A 215 10.31 14.75 17.44
CA PRO A 215 10.21 13.47 16.73
C PRO A 215 8.91 13.38 15.94
N PHE A 216 9.02 12.82 14.74
CA PHE A 216 7.92 12.52 13.86
C PHE A 216 8.14 11.11 13.30
N ALA A 217 7.12 10.27 13.33
CA ALA A 217 7.29 8.88 12.92
C ALA A 217 7.14 8.72 11.41
N VAL A 218 7.96 7.86 10.85
CA VAL A 218 7.79 7.33 9.50
C VAL A 218 7.37 5.87 9.63
N VAL A 219 6.23 5.54 9.04
CA VAL A 219 5.74 4.16 8.92
C VAL A 219 5.83 3.78 7.44
N PRO A 220 6.94 3.16 7.00
CA PRO A 220 7.25 3.03 5.59
C PRO A 220 6.17 2.32 4.78
N TYR A 221 6.02 2.76 3.54
CA TYR A 221 5.21 2.11 2.53
C TYR A 221 6.09 1.12 1.75
N THR A 222 5.67 -0.12 1.61
CA THR A 222 6.39 -1.08 0.76
C THR A 222 5.95 -0.86 -0.69
N LEU A 223 6.68 -0.02 -1.41
CA LEU A 223 6.26 0.53 -2.70
C LEU A 223 5.92 -0.53 -3.75
N HIS A 224 6.68 -1.61 -3.80
CA HIS A 224 6.47 -2.70 -4.75
C HIS A 224 5.36 -3.69 -4.32
N MET A 225 4.71 -3.47 -3.17
CA MET A 225 3.50 -4.18 -2.74
C MET A 225 2.27 -3.28 -2.87
N ASN A 226 2.27 -2.43 -3.87
CA ASN A 226 1.19 -1.50 -4.17
C ASN A 226 0.37 -2.01 -5.36
N ASP A 227 -0.87 -2.40 -5.10
CA ASP A 227 -1.76 -2.99 -6.08
C ASP A 227 -1.99 -2.12 -7.33
N ILE A 228 -2.00 -0.78 -7.21
CA ILE A 228 -2.12 0.10 -8.39
C ILE A 228 -0.88 0.03 -9.27
N VAL A 229 0.31 -0.05 -8.68
CA VAL A 229 1.56 -0.15 -9.42
C VAL A 229 1.62 -1.49 -10.15
N ASP A 230 1.29 -2.58 -9.46
CA ASP A 230 1.43 -3.91 -10.00
C ASP A 230 0.35 -4.25 -11.03
N TYR A 231 -0.92 -3.95 -10.73
CA TYR A 231 -1.99 -4.27 -11.66
C TYR A 231 -2.17 -3.28 -12.80
N GLU A 232 -2.00 -1.97 -12.55
CA GLU A 232 -2.33 -0.95 -13.54
C GLU A 232 -1.11 -0.37 -14.28
N THR A 233 0.09 -0.52 -13.71
CA THR A 233 1.34 -0.05 -14.35
C THR A 233 2.17 -1.20 -14.89
N ARG A 234 2.35 -2.28 -14.11
CA ARG A 234 3.14 -3.45 -14.49
C ARG A 234 2.31 -4.54 -15.15
N TYR A 235 0.98 -4.41 -15.15
CA TYR A 235 0.03 -5.36 -15.74
C TYR A 235 0.15 -6.80 -15.21
N PHE A 236 0.40 -6.94 -13.91
CA PHE A 236 0.51 -8.25 -13.28
C PHE A 236 -0.81 -9.01 -13.34
N SER A 237 -0.71 -10.31 -13.56
CA SER A 237 -1.82 -11.21 -13.28
C SER A 237 -2.01 -11.37 -11.76
N THR A 238 -3.17 -11.88 -11.36
CA THR A 238 -3.40 -12.20 -9.93
C THR A 238 -2.44 -13.25 -9.39
N ALA A 239 -1.93 -14.13 -10.24
CA ALA A 239 -0.91 -15.12 -9.84
C ALA A 239 0.44 -14.44 -9.57
N MET A 240 0.91 -13.58 -10.47
CA MET A 240 2.17 -12.85 -10.30
C MET A 240 2.15 -12.01 -9.01
N TYR A 241 1.08 -11.27 -8.77
CA TYR A 241 0.96 -10.47 -7.55
C TYR A 241 0.90 -11.34 -6.28
N ALA A 242 0.23 -12.50 -6.33
CA ALA A 242 0.21 -13.44 -5.21
C ALA A 242 1.59 -14.02 -4.91
N ASP A 243 2.37 -14.33 -5.94
CA ASP A 243 3.73 -14.85 -5.81
C ASP A 243 4.68 -13.78 -5.23
N ASP A 244 4.57 -12.53 -5.70
CA ASP A 244 5.38 -11.41 -5.19
C ASP A 244 5.05 -11.08 -3.72
N LEU A 245 3.77 -11.01 -3.34
CA LEU A 245 3.36 -10.84 -1.95
C LEU A 245 3.96 -11.91 -1.03
N LYS A 246 3.96 -13.16 -1.50
CA LYS A 246 4.53 -14.26 -0.74
C LYS A 246 6.05 -14.19 -0.65
N ALA A 247 6.73 -13.91 -1.75
CA ALA A 247 8.18 -13.84 -1.80
C ALA A 247 8.73 -12.72 -0.91
N GLU A 248 8.11 -11.54 -0.95
CA GLU A 248 8.47 -10.41 -0.10
C GLU A 248 8.25 -10.73 1.38
N PHE A 249 7.09 -11.30 1.70
CA PHE A 249 6.82 -11.73 3.07
C PHE A 249 7.85 -12.74 3.58
N ASP A 250 8.15 -13.78 2.81
CA ASP A 250 9.09 -14.85 3.21
C ASP A 250 10.49 -14.27 3.49
N ALA A 251 10.96 -13.34 2.64
CA ALA A 251 12.25 -12.68 2.82
C ALA A 251 12.28 -11.83 4.10
N LEU A 252 11.30 -10.95 4.28
CA LEU A 252 11.21 -10.10 5.47
C LEU A 252 11.00 -10.92 6.76
N TYR A 253 10.20 -12.00 6.70
CA TYR A 253 10.01 -12.88 7.85
C TYR A 253 11.29 -13.62 8.24
N ALA A 254 12.11 -14.04 7.27
CA ALA A 254 13.41 -14.62 7.55
C ALA A 254 14.33 -13.61 8.26
N GLU A 255 14.43 -12.38 7.76
CA GLU A 255 15.21 -11.30 8.37
C GLU A 255 14.71 -10.90 9.77
N ALA A 256 13.41 -11.00 10.01
CA ALA A 256 12.77 -10.63 11.27
C ALA A 256 13.23 -11.45 12.49
N GLY A 257 14.03 -12.50 12.26
CA GLY A 257 14.69 -13.24 13.35
C GLY A 257 15.84 -12.47 14.01
N THR A 258 16.43 -11.49 13.32
CA THR A 258 17.64 -10.77 13.77
C THR A 258 17.47 -9.27 13.84
N ARG A 259 16.45 -8.70 13.19
CA ARG A 259 16.21 -7.26 13.16
C ARG A 259 14.72 -6.96 13.04
N ARG A 260 14.32 -5.72 13.41
CA ARG A 260 12.92 -5.30 13.21
C ARG A 260 12.57 -5.30 11.74
N ARG A 261 11.40 -5.88 11.39
CA ARG A 261 10.87 -5.86 10.02
C ARG A 261 9.38 -5.63 10.02
N MET A 262 8.91 -4.87 9.07
CA MET A 262 7.49 -4.72 8.74
C MET A 262 7.28 -4.84 7.24
N MET A 263 6.06 -5.18 6.85
CA MET A 263 5.59 -5.15 5.47
C MET A 263 4.33 -4.32 5.37
N SER A 264 4.26 -3.43 4.39
CA SER A 264 3.06 -2.62 4.14
C SER A 264 2.44 -3.01 2.81
N VAL A 265 1.20 -3.49 2.82
CA VAL A 265 0.46 -3.88 1.61
C VAL A 265 -0.58 -2.84 1.30
N SER A 266 -0.63 -2.34 0.08
CA SER A 266 -1.64 -1.38 -0.36
C SER A 266 -2.82 -2.06 -1.04
N ALA A 267 -4.02 -1.57 -0.77
CA ALA A 267 -5.27 -2.09 -1.30
C ALA A 267 -6.19 -0.92 -1.69
N HIS A 268 -6.15 -0.51 -2.97
CA HIS A 268 -7.05 0.50 -3.50
C HIS A 268 -8.46 -0.06 -3.66
N ASP A 269 -9.43 0.74 -3.27
CA ASP A 269 -10.86 0.41 -3.28
C ASP A 269 -11.34 -0.21 -4.60
N ARG A 270 -10.99 0.40 -5.73
CA ARG A 270 -11.39 0.00 -7.09
C ARG A 270 -10.49 -1.08 -7.71
N ILE A 271 -9.35 -1.41 -7.09
CA ILE A 271 -8.33 -2.33 -7.60
C ILE A 271 -8.34 -3.64 -6.79
N ALA A 272 -7.80 -3.62 -5.58
CA ALA A 272 -7.84 -4.78 -4.69
C ALA A 272 -9.26 -5.21 -4.32
N GLY A 273 -10.23 -4.28 -4.35
CA GLY A 273 -11.65 -4.56 -4.13
C GLY A 273 -12.32 -5.40 -5.23
N ARG A 274 -11.66 -5.67 -6.39
CA ARG A 274 -12.20 -6.60 -7.41
C ARG A 274 -12.23 -8.04 -6.89
N PRO A 275 -13.23 -8.87 -7.24
CA PRO A 275 -13.42 -10.19 -6.63
C PRO A 275 -12.20 -11.09 -6.63
N SER A 276 -11.50 -11.22 -7.76
CA SER A 276 -10.31 -12.05 -7.87
C SER A 276 -9.13 -11.48 -7.10
N ARG A 277 -8.95 -10.16 -7.11
CA ARG A 277 -7.86 -9.45 -6.43
C ARG A 277 -8.07 -9.45 -4.90
N ALA A 278 -9.30 -9.22 -4.42
CA ALA A 278 -9.65 -9.36 -3.01
C ALA A 278 -9.40 -10.79 -2.49
N LYS A 279 -9.61 -11.79 -3.33
CA LYS A 279 -9.31 -13.18 -2.98
C LYS A 279 -7.80 -13.45 -2.86
N VAL A 280 -6.97 -12.80 -3.68
CA VAL A 280 -5.51 -12.87 -3.53
C VAL A 280 -5.09 -12.25 -2.20
N LEU A 281 -5.57 -11.06 -1.88
CA LEU A 281 -5.28 -10.40 -0.60
C LEU A 281 -5.72 -11.26 0.59
N GLU A 282 -6.91 -11.83 0.54
CA GLU A 282 -7.43 -12.72 1.60
C GLU A 282 -6.54 -13.96 1.80
N ARG A 283 -6.07 -14.57 0.71
CA ARG A 283 -5.15 -15.72 0.77
C ARG A 283 -3.80 -15.32 1.36
N PHE A 284 -3.27 -14.18 0.97
CA PHE A 284 -2.03 -13.65 1.53
C PHE A 284 -2.16 -13.40 3.04
N ILE A 285 -3.23 -12.75 3.49
CA ILE A 285 -3.47 -12.53 4.93
C ILE A 285 -3.52 -13.88 5.67
N THR A 286 -4.20 -14.87 5.11
CA THR A 286 -4.27 -16.22 5.70
C THR A 286 -2.89 -16.87 5.78
N TYR A 287 -2.09 -16.74 4.72
CA TYR A 287 -0.73 -17.26 4.66
C TYR A 287 0.15 -16.61 5.74
N ALA A 288 0.14 -15.29 5.82
CA ALA A 288 0.92 -14.56 6.80
C ALA A 288 0.51 -14.91 8.25
N GLN A 289 -0.80 -15.03 8.51
CA GLN A 289 -1.33 -15.43 9.82
C GLN A 289 -0.95 -16.85 10.22
N SER A 290 -0.56 -17.72 9.30
CA SER A 290 -0.08 -19.08 9.61
C SER A 290 1.34 -19.13 10.17
N HIS A 291 2.07 -18.00 10.13
CA HIS A 291 3.45 -17.92 10.59
C HIS A 291 3.52 -17.41 12.05
N PRO A 292 4.26 -18.10 12.93
CA PRO A 292 4.38 -17.70 14.33
C PRO A 292 4.92 -16.28 14.52
N GLY A 293 4.28 -15.51 15.39
CA GLY A 293 4.74 -14.17 15.73
C GLY A 293 4.46 -13.10 14.69
N VAL A 294 3.63 -13.36 13.67
CA VAL A 294 3.15 -12.33 12.75
C VAL A 294 1.93 -11.63 13.36
N ALA A 295 2.01 -10.31 13.44
CA ALA A 295 0.92 -9.44 13.86
C ALA A 295 0.47 -8.50 12.74
N PHE A 296 -0.82 -8.20 12.69
CA PHE A 296 -1.37 -7.15 11.84
C PHE A 296 -1.67 -5.93 12.72
N MET A 297 -1.09 -4.78 12.36
CA MET A 297 -1.24 -3.53 13.11
C MET A 297 -1.67 -2.38 12.19
N ARG A 298 -2.46 -1.47 12.73
CA ARG A 298 -2.74 -0.18 12.09
C ARG A 298 -1.48 0.70 12.14
N LYS A 299 -1.40 1.66 11.24
CA LYS A 299 -0.21 2.52 11.17
C LYS A 299 -0.12 3.49 12.35
N ASP A 300 -1.23 3.93 12.92
CA ASP A 300 -1.22 4.75 14.14
C ASP A 300 -0.67 3.97 15.34
N GLU A 301 -0.95 2.68 15.46
CA GLU A 301 -0.40 1.81 16.49
C GLU A 301 1.11 1.64 16.32
N ILE A 302 1.56 1.41 15.07
CA ILE A 302 2.98 1.31 14.71
C ILE A 302 3.71 2.63 15.01
N ALA A 303 3.12 3.77 14.63
CA ALA A 303 3.71 5.09 14.86
C ALA A 303 3.86 5.41 16.34
N ARG A 304 2.83 5.15 17.16
CA ARG A 304 2.89 5.34 18.61
C ARG A 304 3.96 4.46 19.24
N PHE A 305 4.00 3.19 18.87
CA PHE A 305 5.04 2.28 19.31
C PHE A 305 6.44 2.79 18.93
N ALA A 306 6.62 3.28 17.69
CA ALA A 306 7.90 3.81 17.25
C ALA A 306 8.33 5.07 18.04
N LEU A 307 7.38 5.96 18.34
CA LEU A 307 7.65 7.17 19.14
C LEU A 307 8.06 6.86 20.59
N GLU A 308 7.53 5.78 21.16
CA GLU A 308 7.77 5.38 22.57
C GLU A 308 8.97 4.44 22.73
N SER A 309 9.27 3.63 21.70
CA SER A 309 10.32 2.61 21.80
C SER A 309 11.74 3.21 21.75
N PRO A 310 12.58 2.95 22.76
CA PRO A 310 13.97 3.41 22.75
C PRO A 310 14.82 2.73 21.68
N LEU A 311 14.33 1.62 21.10
CA LEU A 311 15.02 0.86 20.06
C LEU A 311 14.69 1.37 18.66
N THR A 312 13.83 2.38 18.53
CA THR A 312 13.46 2.92 17.21
C THR A 312 14.63 3.70 16.63
N VAL A 313 14.98 3.39 15.38
CA VAL A 313 16.00 4.11 14.62
C VAL A 313 15.63 5.59 14.52
N ARG A 314 16.58 6.47 14.76
CA ARG A 314 16.44 7.92 14.62
C ARG A 314 17.36 8.38 13.51
N GLU A 315 16.80 9.06 12.54
CA GLU A 315 17.57 9.69 11.48
C GLU A 315 17.69 11.19 11.75
N GLY A 316 18.90 11.71 11.59
CA GLY A 316 19.11 13.15 11.58
C GLY A 316 18.57 13.73 10.28
N THR A 317 17.81 14.80 10.35
CA THR A 317 17.50 15.67 9.22
C THR A 317 18.68 16.57 8.93
#